data_8d9aeadde202ec5ac99bc30de82fd590
#
_entry.id   8d9aeadde202ec5ac99bc30de82fd590
#
_cell.length_a   1.000
_cell.length_b   1.000
_cell.length_c   1.000
_cell.angle_alpha   90.00
_cell.angle_beta   90.00
_cell.angle_gamma   90.00
#
_symmetry.space_group_name_H-M   'P 1'
#
loop_
_entity.id
_entity.type
_entity.pdbx_description
1 polymer ?
#
loop_
_entity_poly.entity_id
_entity_poly.type
_entity_poly.pdbx_seq_one_letter_code
_entity_poly.pdbx_strand_id
1 'polypeptide(L)'
;FDGSHLSLPGMNAEITMRPHQLDAIWRLLQERSVLLAHEVGLGKTLTSIAAIMELKRLGRINKAMVVVPNHLTLQWQEEALWAYPLAKILCAGPKDLSKQKRGEFLSRIATGDWDVVIVPQSSFKLLPVGIEALNDFLNGEIDKLRNFLYQNADMGRSAEKQIQKAIKHYESRLANQASMQKDARETIVWEMLGLDMLLVDEFHAYKNLFFPTKMSRVAGLANTNSQRAFDMFIKSRFIQQNGGRFVGITATPVTNTLAEVFTLQRYFQYSTLEKLGLTHFDPWAKLFAQAVALPEMSPEGGGFRINIRLAKFVNVPELSTLLSQFCEALKWEQVQTGTIRRPALHQERPLIVELPSTPELEDYIAELAERATAVRNGTVSPEFDNMLKITSEGRKAALDMRLLNHLLPAW
;
A
#
# COMPACT_ATOMS: atom_id res chain seq x y z
N PHE A 1 -2.38 3.16 -24.75
CA PHE A 1 -3.79 2.71 -24.79
C PHE A 1 -4.63 3.84 -25.33
N ASP A 2 -5.61 3.54 -26.18
CA ASP A 2 -6.58 4.49 -26.75
C ASP A 2 -7.98 3.94 -26.51
N GLY A 3 -8.70 4.57 -25.60
CA GLY A 3 -10.06 4.20 -25.19
C GLY A 3 -11.16 4.99 -25.90
N SER A 4 -10.83 5.82 -26.90
CA SER A 4 -11.78 6.72 -27.58
C SER A 4 -12.98 5.99 -28.22
N HIS A 5 -12.81 4.70 -28.55
CA HIS A 5 -13.84 3.84 -29.13
C HIS A 5 -14.81 3.22 -28.11
N LEU A 6 -14.53 3.38 -26.79
CA LEU A 6 -15.35 2.78 -25.77
C LEU A 6 -16.71 3.46 -25.68
N SER A 7 -17.75 2.66 -25.70
CA SER A 7 -19.06 3.01 -25.18
C SER A 7 -19.24 2.28 -23.85
N LEU A 8 -19.89 2.92 -22.90
CA LEU A 8 -20.07 2.38 -21.53
C LEU A 8 -21.57 2.19 -21.25
N PRO A 9 -22.19 1.15 -21.83
CA PRO A 9 -23.62 0.91 -21.69
C PRO A 9 -24.03 0.73 -20.22
N GLY A 10 -25.17 1.33 -19.85
CA GLY A 10 -25.67 1.29 -18.47
C GLY A 10 -25.12 2.39 -17.56
N MET A 11 -24.14 3.15 -18.03
CA MET A 11 -23.69 4.36 -17.32
C MET A 11 -24.76 5.46 -17.42
N ASN A 12 -24.88 6.25 -16.38
CA ASN A 12 -25.73 7.44 -16.34
C ASN A 12 -25.37 8.39 -17.51
N ALA A 13 -26.37 8.74 -18.32
CA ALA A 13 -26.18 9.55 -19.52
C ALA A 13 -25.69 10.98 -19.27
N GLU A 14 -25.81 11.47 -18.04
CA GLU A 14 -25.30 12.78 -17.66
C GLU A 14 -23.77 12.79 -17.46
N ILE A 15 -23.15 11.62 -17.40
CA ILE A 15 -21.70 11.48 -17.19
C ILE A 15 -20.98 11.45 -18.52
N THR A 16 -20.06 12.38 -18.70
CA THR A 16 -19.12 12.37 -19.82
C THR A 16 -17.73 12.00 -19.33
N MET A 17 -17.23 10.84 -19.75
CA MET A 17 -15.87 10.41 -19.44
C MET A 17 -14.85 11.21 -20.24
N ARG A 18 -13.74 11.54 -19.59
CA ARG A 18 -12.62 12.27 -20.21
C ARG A 18 -11.72 11.32 -20.99
N PRO A 19 -10.98 11.80 -22.00
CA PRO A 19 -10.09 10.94 -22.78
C PRO A 19 -9.16 10.08 -21.93
N HIS A 20 -8.43 10.66 -20.98
CA HIS A 20 -7.53 9.91 -20.12
C HIS A 20 -8.23 8.86 -19.23
N GLN A 21 -9.51 9.07 -18.90
CA GLN A 21 -10.29 8.08 -18.16
C GLN A 21 -10.68 6.91 -19.08
N LEU A 22 -11.04 7.19 -20.32
CA LEU A 22 -11.33 6.15 -21.32
C LEU A 22 -10.08 5.32 -21.62
N ASP A 23 -8.93 5.96 -21.76
CA ASP A 23 -7.64 5.28 -21.98
C ASP A 23 -7.29 4.36 -20.79
N ALA A 24 -7.47 4.84 -19.59
CA ALA A 24 -7.26 4.04 -18.37
C ALA A 24 -8.27 2.88 -18.26
N ILE A 25 -9.54 3.10 -18.60
CA ILE A 25 -10.54 2.03 -18.67
C ILE A 25 -10.08 0.99 -19.69
N TRP A 26 -9.69 1.42 -20.90
CA TRP A 26 -9.23 0.50 -21.94
C TRP A 26 -8.03 -0.32 -21.47
N ARG A 27 -7.07 0.28 -20.78
CA ARG A 27 -5.95 -0.43 -20.16
C ARG A 27 -6.43 -1.47 -19.15
N LEU A 28 -7.34 -1.11 -18.25
CA LEU A 28 -7.91 -2.03 -17.26
C LEU A 28 -8.67 -3.19 -17.90
N LEU A 29 -9.25 -3.00 -19.09
CA LEU A 29 -9.87 -4.07 -19.85
C LEU A 29 -8.84 -5.03 -20.46
N GLN A 30 -7.69 -4.55 -20.89
CA GLN A 30 -6.65 -5.38 -21.53
C GLN A 30 -5.76 -6.09 -20.49
N GLU A 31 -5.26 -5.35 -19.51
CA GLU A 31 -4.28 -5.82 -18.54
C GLU A 31 -4.95 -6.41 -17.30
N ARG A 32 -4.37 -7.50 -16.76
CA ARG A 32 -4.90 -8.14 -15.55
C ARG A 32 -4.35 -7.57 -14.26
N SER A 33 -3.20 -6.93 -14.33
CA SER A 33 -2.47 -6.41 -13.16
C SER A 33 -2.04 -4.98 -13.44
N VAL A 34 -2.72 -4.00 -12.83
CA VAL A 34 -2.52 -2.58 -13.14
C VAL A 34 -2.45 -1.74 -11.87
N LEU A 35 -1.49 -0.83 -11.83
CA LEU A 35 -1.42 0.26 -10.86
C LEU A 35 -1.75 1.58 -11.55
N LEU A 36 -2.91 2.16 -11.23
CA LEU A 36 -3.27 3.51 -11.67
C LEU A 36 -2.66 4.54 -10.71
N ALA A 37 -1.55 5.10 -11.13
CA ALA A 37 -0.82 6.15 -10.41
C ALA A 37 -1.19 7.55 -10.91
N HIS A 38 -2.49 7.82 -10.97
CA HIS A 38 -3.03 9.11 -11.41
C HIS A 38 -3.06 10.10 -10.25
N GLU A 39 -2.71 11.34 -10.54
CA GLU A 39 -2.73 12.43 -9.57
C GLU A 39 -4.15 12.64 -8.98
N VAL A 40 -4.23 13.27 -7.80
CA VAL A 40 -5.51 13.53 -7.13
C VAL A 40 -6.42 14.37 -8.02
N GLY A 41 -7.71 14.05 -8.08
CA GLY A 41 -8.71 14.77 -8.86
C GLY A 41 -8.82 14.35 -10.33
N LEU A 42 -8.04 13.37 -10.82
CA LEU A 42 -8.16 12.83 -12.18
C LEU A 42 -9.29 11.80 -12.35
N GLY A 43 -10.15 11.62 -11.34
CA GLY A 43 -11.36 10.80 -11.43
C GLY A 43 -11.12 9.28 -11.36
N LYS A 44 -10.08 8.85 -10.63
CA LYS A 44 -9.73 7.42 -10.48
C LYS A 44 -10.89 6.54 -10.05
N THR A 45 -11.72 7.00 -9.11
CA THR A 45 -12.89 6.26 -8.60
C THR A 45 -13.86 5.94 -9.71
N LEU A 46 -14.32 6.95 -10.44
CA LEU A 46 -15.25 6.79 -11.55
C LEU A 46 -14.67 5.92 -12.68
N THR A 47 -13.39 6.12 -13.02
CA THR A 47 -12.66 5.28 -13.99
C THR A 47 -12.69 3.81 -13.59
N SER A 48 -12.45 3.54 -12.29
CA SER A 48 -12.42 2.17 -11.77
C SER A 48 -13.79 1.51 -11.76
N ILE A 49 -14.82 2.25 -11.36
CA ILE A 49 -16.21 1.78 -11.38
C ILE A 49 -16.60 1.42 -12.81
N ALA A 50 -16.35 2.33 -13.78
CA ALA A 50 -16.66 2.09 -15.19
C ALA A 50 -15.92 0.86 -15.74
N ALA A 51 -14.64 0.68 -15.39
CA ALA A 51 -13.88 -0.49 -15.82
C ALA A 51 -14.43 -1.80 -15.22
N ILE A 52 -14.83 -1.83 -13.95
CA ILE A 52 -15.46 -2.99 -13.32
C ILE A 52 -16.77 -3.36 -14.02
N MET A 53 -17.64 -2.38 -14.24
CA MET A 53 -18.94 -2.61 -14.88
C MET A 53 -18.79 -3.09 -16.32
N GLU A 54 -17.84 -2.54 -17.07
CA GLU A 54 -17.56 -2.96 -18.42
C GLU A 54 -16.93 -4.37 -18.48
N LEU A 55 -16.00 -4.69 -17.57
CA LEU A 55 -15.47 -6.06 -17.45
C LEU A 55 -16.56 -7.08 -17.13
N LYS A 56 -17.51 -6.71 -16.26
CA LYS A 56 -18.66 -7.57 -15.94
C LYS A 56 -19.58 -7.72 -17.16
N ARG A 57 -19.91 -6.62 -17.85
CA ARG A 57 -20.72 -6.65 -19.07
C ARG A 57 -20.12 -7.55 -20.15
N LEU A 58 -18.80 -7.54 -20.27
CA LEU A 58 -18.04 -8.38 -21.22
C LEU A 58 -17.86 -9.84 -20.73
N GLY A 59 -18.37 -10.21 -19.55
CA GLY A 59 -18.22 -11.54 -18.98
C GLY A 59 -16.76 -11.89 -18.61
N ARG A 60 -15.90 -10.89 -18.44
CA ARG A 60 -14.48 -11.08 -18.09
C ARG A 60 -14.24 -11.18 -16.58
N ILE A 61 -15.18 -10.74 -15.78
CA ILE A 61 -15.27 -10.92 -14.33
C ILE A 61 -16.72 -11.22 -13.94
N ASN A 62 -16.90 -11.93 -12.83
CA ASN A 62 -18.21 -12.14 -12.22
C ASN A 62 -18.44 -11.23 -11.03
N LYS A 63 -17.42 -11.05 -10.18
CA LYS A 63 -17.55 -10.31 -8.94
C LYS A 63 -16.25 -9.58 -8.60
N ALA A 64 -16.32 -8.27 -8.41
CA ALA A 64 -15.19 -7.45 -7.97
C ALA A 64 -15.29 -7.13 -6.48
N MET A 65 -14.15 -7.16 -5.77
CA MET A 65 -14.03 -6.54 -4.45
C MET A 65 -13.21 -5.26 -4.55
N VAL A 66 -13.72 -4.19 -3.94
CA VAL A 66 -13.07 -2.88 -3.86
C VAL A 66 -12.72 -2.60 -2.39
N VAL A 67 -11.44 -2.43 -2.11
CA VAL A 67 -10.90 -2.14 -0.77
C VAL A 67 -10.54 -0.67 -0.69
N VAL A 68 -11.20 0.06 0.21
CA VAL A 68 -11.11 1.53 0.28
C VAL A 68 -10.75 2.02 1.68
N PRO A 69 -10.20 3.22 1.85
CA PRO A 69 -10.09 3.87 3.15
C PRO A 69 -11.45 3.92 3.86
N ASN A 70 -11.44 3.76 5.17
CA ASN A 70 -12.69 3.62 5.94
C ASN A 70 -13.69 4.77 5.72
N HIS A 71 -13.20 5.98 5.61
CA HIS A 71 -14.03 7.18 5.42
C HIS A 71 -14.57 7.34 3.99
N LEU A 72 -14.05 6.59 3.02
CA LEU A 72 -14.49 6.65 1.62
C LEU A 72 -15.51 5.56 1.25
N THR A 73 -15.85 4.67 2.18
CA THR A 73 -16.69 3.50 1.89
C THR A 73 -18.06 3.89 1.32
N LEU A 74 -18.74 4.84 1.95
CA LEU A 74 -20.04 5.34 1.50
C LEU A 74 -19.92 6.16 0.21
N GLN A 75 -18.90 6.99 0.09
CA GLN A 75 -18.64 7.77 -1.12
C GLN A 75 -18.48 6.86 -2.35
N TRP A 76 -17.71 5.79 -2.23
CA TRP A 76 -17.55 4.81 -3.31
C TRP A 76 -18.88 4.16 -3.72
N GLN A 77 -19.74 3.84 -2.75
CA GLN A 77 -21.06 3.30 -3.01
C GLN A 77 -21.96 4.31 -3.72
N GLU A 78 -21.98 5.56 -3.25
CA GLU A 78 -22.77 6.64 -3.82
C GLU A 78 -22.32 6.96 -5.25
N GLU A 79 -21.02 7.10 -5.48
CA GLU A 79 -20.46 7.32 -6.82
C GLU A 79 -20.78 6.15 -7.77
N ALA A 80 -20.70 4.91 -7.28
CA ALA A 80 -21.00 3.74 -8.10
C ALA A 80 -22.48 3.67 -8.49
N LEU A 81 -23.39 3.94 -7.57
CA LEU A 81 -24.84 3.97 -7.85
C LEU A 81 -25.25 5.18 -8.71
N TRP A 82 -24.56 6.32 -8.55
CA TRP A 82 -24.76 7.47 -9.42
C TRP A 82 -24.30 7.19 -10.85
N ALA A 83 -23.14 6.54 -10.98
CA ALA A 83 -22.60 6.19 -12.29
C ALA A 83 -23.35 5.05 -12.98
N TYR A 84 -23.75 4.03 -12.21
CA TYR A 84 -24.50 2.86 -12.69
C TYR A 84 -25.69 2.56 -11.76
N PRO A 85 -26.84 3.18 -12.00
CA PRO A 85 -28.01 3.07 -11.10
C PRO A 85 -28.55 1.65 -10.92
N LEU A 86 -28.29 0.74 -11.85
CA LEU A 86 -28.73 -0.66 -11.78
C LEU A 86 -27.65 -1.61 -11.22
N ALA A 87 -26.50 -1.11 -10.80
CA ALA A 87 -25.43 -1.93 -10.26
C ALA A 87 -25.82 -2.56 -8.92
N LYS A 88 -25.51 -3.84 -8.77
CA LYS A 88 -25.73 -4.62 -7.54
C LYS A 88 -24.50 -4.46 -6.63
N ILE A 89 -24.60 -3.57 -5.65
CA ILE A 89 -23.48 -3.22 -4.77
C ILE A 89 -23.73 -3.72 -3.36
N LEU A 90 -22.78 -4.48 -2.82
CA LEU A 90 -22.73 -4.83 -1.40
C LEU A 90 -21.66 -3.99 -0.72
N CYS A 91 -22.07 -3.07 0.13
CA CYS A 91 -21.16 -2.25 0.92
C CYS A 91 -21.10 -2.74 2.37
N ALA A 92 -19.89 -2.94 2.89
CA ALA A 92 -19.69 -3.33 4.28
C ALA A 92 -19.99 -2.18 5.22
N GLY A 93 -20.98 -2.35 6.09
CA GLY A 93 -21.28 -1.44 7.18
C GLY A 93 -20.28 -1.55 8.34
N PRO A 94 -20.29 -0.61 9.30
CA PRO A 94 -19.33 -0.56 10.40
C PRO A 94 -19.28 -1.82 11.29
N LYS A 95 -20.38 -2.56 11.37
CA LYS A 95 -20.52 -3.76 12.22
C LYS A 95 -20.53 -5.08 11.46
N ASP A 96 -20.59 -5.06 10.14
CA ASP A 96 -20.78 -6.29 9.32
C ASP A 96 -19.59 -7.24 9.42
N LEU A 97 -18.38 -6.73 9.63
CA LEU A 97 -17.17 -7.53 9.82
C LEU A 97 -16.79 -7.71 11.30
N SER A 98 -17.69 -7.40 12.23
CA SER A 98 -17.54 -7.77 13.63
C SER A 98 -17.54 -9.32 13.80
N LYS A 99 -16.97 -9.81 14.91
CA LYS A 99 -16.88 -11.26 15.16
C LYS A 99 -18.24 -11.98 15.05
N GLN A 100 -19.33 -11.29 15.43
CA GLN A 100 -20.68 -11.87 15.46
C GLN A 100 -21.36 -11.90 14.08
N LYS A 101 -21.14 -10.88 13.22
CA LYS A 101 -21.84 -10.73 11.94
C LYS A 101 -21.00 -11.11 10.72
N ARG A 102 -19.72 -11.35 10.92
CA ARG A 102 -18.78 -11.66 9.83
C ARG A 102 -19.21 -12.84 8.98
N GLY A 103 -19.68 -13.93 9.61
CA GLY A 103 -20.14 -15.12 8.90
C GLY A 103 -21.32 -14.83 7.97
N GLU A 104 -22.28 -14.05 8.44
CA GLU A 104 -23.42 -13.60 7.64
C GLU A 104 -22.98 -12.75 6.45
N PHE A 105 -22.09 -11.77 6.69
CA PHE A 105 -21.58 -10.90 5.61
C PHE A 105 -20.79 -11.70 4.57
N LEU A 106 -19.93 -12.64 5.00
CA LEU A 106 -19.20 -13.52 4.10
C LEU A 106 -20.14 -14.41 3.29
N SER A 107 -21.21 -14.94 3.91
CA SER A 107 -22.24 -15.70 3.20
C SER A 107 -22.93 -14.85 2.13
N ARG A 108 -23.28 -13.61 2.44
CA ARG A 108 -23.86 -12.67 1.46
C ARG A 108 -22.92 -12.40 0.29
N ILE A 109 -21.61 -12.28 0.53
CA ILE A 109 -20.63 -12.14 -0.56
C ILE A 109 -20.60 -13.41 -1.40
N ALA A 110 -20.47 -14.58 -0.76
CA ALA A 110 -20.28 -15.85 -1.47
C ALA A 110 -21.51 -16.24 -2.32
N THR A 111 -22.72 -16.07 -1.79
CA THR A 111 -23.96 -16.54 -2.44
C THR A 111 -24.67 -15.50 -3.28
N GLY A 112 -24.39 -14.19 -3.07
CA GLY A 112 -25.06 -13.13 -3.80
C GLY A 112 -24.43 -12.85 -5.17
N ASP A 113 -25.28 -12.50 -6.13
CA ASP A 113 -24.86 -12.02 -7.46
C ASP A 113 -24.59 -10.52 -7.39
N TRP A 114 -23.42 -10.15 -6.85
CA TRP A 114 -22.96 -8.79 -6.70
C TRP A 114 -22.07 -8.39 -7.88
N ASP A 115 -22.20 -7.16 -8.36
CA ASP A 115 -21.25 -6.58 -9.30
C ASP A 115 -20.00 -6.10 -8.55
N VAL A 116 -20.22 -5.41 -7.42
CA VAL A 116 -19.17 -4.83 -6.61
C VAL A 116 -19.41 -5.09 -5.13
N VAL A 117 -18.38 -5.54 -4.42
CA VAL A 117 -18.35 -5.63 -2.97
C VAL A 117 -17.37 -4.60 -2.43
N ILE A 118 -17.82 -3.62 -1.65
CA ILE A 118 -16.99 -2.55 -1.10
C ILE A 118 -16.67 -2.86 0.36
N VAL A 119 -15.38 -2.89 0.70
CA VAL A 119 -14.88 -3.24 2.04
C VAL A 119 -13.87 -2.22 2.52
N PRO A 120 -13.98 -1.72 3.77
CA PRO A 120 -12.99 -0.81 4.33
C PRO A 120 -11.64 -1.50 4.59
N GLN A 121 -10.54 -0.79 4.37
CA GLN A 121 -9.17 -1.30 4.54
C GLN A 121 -8.92 -1.91 5.92
N SER A 122 -9.49 -1.32 6.99
CA SER A 122 -9.34 -1.84 8.36
C SER A 122 -9.98 -3.22 8.54
N SER A 123 -11.03 -3.50 7.79
CA SER A 123 -11.81 -4.74 7.86
C SER A 123 -11.34 -5.81 6.87
N PHE A 124 -10.64 -5.43 5.82
CA PHE A 124 -10.14 -6.36 4.80
C PHE A 124 -9.26 -7.47 5.40
N LYS A 125 -8.42 -7.15 6.39
CA LYS A 125 -7.61 -8.12 7.13
C LYS A 125 -8.42 -9.16 7.92
N LEU A 126 -9.71 -8.90 8.14
CA LEU A 126 -10.61 -9.79 8.88
C LEU A 126 -11.27 -10.86 7.97
N LEU A 127 -11.08 -10.75 6.66
CA LEU A 127 -11.51 -11.77 5.70
C LEU A 127 -10.54 -12.95 5.79
N PRO A 128 -10.96 -14.13 6.26
CA PRO A 128 -10.05 -15.24 6.48
C PRO A 128 -9.59 -15.86 5.16
N VAL A 129 -8.34 -16.26 5.07
CA VAL A 129 -7.80 -17.09 4.01
C VAL A 129 -7.86 -18.56 4.44
N GLY A 130 -8.16 -19.48 3.53
CA GLY A 130 -8.22 -20.90 3.80
C GLY A 130 -6.89 -21.43 4.36
N ILE A 131 -7.00 -22.41 5.26
CA ILE A 131 -5.83 -22.93 5.98
C ILE A 131 -4.83 -23.57 5.02
N GLU A 132 -5.30 -24.34 4.05
CA GLU A 132 -4.45 -25.02 3.07
C GLU A 132 -3.70 -24.00 2.20
N ALA A 133 -4.43 -23.06 1.60
CA ALA A 133 -3.85 -22.01 0.76
C ALA A 133 -2.82 -21.16 1.52
N LEU A 134 -3.10 -20.85 2.78
CA LEU A 134 -2.20 -20.08 3.63
C LEU A 134 -0.97 -20.91 4.05
N ASN A 135 -1.13 -22.21 4.33
CA ASN A 135 -0.01 -23.10 4.63
C ASN A 135 0.92 -23.26 3.43
N ASP A 136 0.38 -23.50 2.25
CA ASP A 136 1.15 -23.61 1.01
C ASP A 136 1.93 -22.31 0.74
N PHE A 137 1.26 -21.18 0.91
CA PHE A 137 1.91 -19.89 0.74
C PHE A 137 3.03 -19.66 1.77
N LEU A 138 2.77 -19.90 3.05
CA LEU A 138 3.76 -19.71 4.13
C LEU A 138 4.94 -20.64 3.99
N ASN A 139 4.70 -21.92 3.68
CA ASN A 139 5.77 -22.89 3.41
C ASN A 139 6.63 -22.44 2.22
N GLY A 140 6.01 -22.02 1.12
CA GLY A 140 6.73 -21.48 -0.04
C GLY A 140 7.58 -20.25 0.30
N GLU A 141 7.10 -19.34 1.14
CA GLU A 141 7.89 -18.17 1.59
C GLU A 141 9.02 -18.58 2.56
N ILE A 142 8.78 -19.53 3.46
CA ILE A 142 9.81 -20.09 4.35
C ILE A 142 10.94 -20.75 3.53
N ASP A 143 10.58 -21.55 2.54
CA ASP A 143 11.56 -22.23 1.69
C ASP A 143 12.39 -21.22 0.87
N LYS A 144 11.77 -20.17 0.35
CA LYS A 144 12.50 -19.07 -0.30
C LYS A 144 13.49 -18.41 0.66
N LEU A 145 13.08 -18.12 1.90
CA LEU A 145 13.96 -17.53 2.90
C LEU A 145 15.10 -18.46 3.31
N ARG A 146 14.84 -19.77 3.47
CA ARG A 146 15.87 -20.78 3.76
C ARG A 146 16.86 -20.92 2.61
N ASN A 147 16.39 -20.99 1.38
CA ASN A 147 17.23 -21.02 0.18
C ASN A 147 18.08 -19.75 0.06
N PHE A 148 17.50 -18.59 0.35
CA PHE A 148 18.25 -17.34 0.38
C PHE A 148 19.36 -17.36 1.44
N LEU A 149 19.11 -17.85 2.65
CA LEU A 149 20.14 -18.03 3.68
C LEU A 149 21.25 -18.99 3.22
N TYR A 150 20.88 -20.12 2.62
CA TYR A 150 21.85 -21.12 2.13
C TYR A 150 22.76 -20.56 1.03
N GLN A 151 22.18 -19.86 0.07
CA GLN A 151 22.93 -19.25 -1.05
C GLN A 151 23.81 -18.06 -0.62
N ASN A 152 23.57 -17.50 0.56
CA ASN A 152 24.22 -16.29 1.04
C ASN A 152 24.81 -16.48 2.44
N ALA A 153 25.52 -17.59 2.66
CA ALA A 153 26.13 -17.94 3.95
C ALA A 153 27.17 -16.91 4.45
N ASP A 154 27.66 -16.04 3.57
CA ASP A 154 28.60 -14.94 3.85
C ASP A 154 27.93 -13.65 4.34
N MET A 155 26.60 -13.64 4.47
CA MET A 155 25.89 -12.44 4.91
C MET A 155 26.23 -12.08 6.36
N GLY A 156 26.17 -10.77 6.66
CA GLY A 156 26.44 -10.29 8.02
C GLY A 156 25.39 -10.79 9.03
N ARG A 157 25.84 -11.06 10.28
CA ARG A 157 25.01 -11.58 11.39
C ARG A 157 23.71 -10.83 11.62
N SER A 158 23.66 -9.52 11.35
CA SER A 158 22.45 -8.70 11.51
C SER A 158 21.38 -9.06 10.49
N ALA A 159 21.76 -9.22 9.21
CA ALA A 159 20.85 -9.61 8.12
C ALA A 159 20.35 -11.04 8.33
N GLU A 160 21.24 -11.97 8.69
CA GLU A 160 20.87 -13.34 9.02
C GLU A 160 19.81 -13.40 10.13
N LYS A 161 20.03 -12.67 11.25
CA LYS A 161 19.07 -12.61 12.37
C LYS A 161 17.70 -12.09 11.93
N GLN A 162 17.64 -11.11 11.03
CA GLN A 162 16.37 -10.58 10.52
C GLN A 162 15.60 -11.62 9.71
N ILE A 163 16.30 -12.36 8.84
CA ILE A 163 15.68 -13.41 8.02
C ILE A 163 15.23 -14.57 8.91
N GLN A 164 16.05 -15.01 9.87
CA GLN A 164 15.65 -16.02 10.84
C GLN A 164 14.45 -15.60 11.69
N LYS A 165 14.35 -14.31 12.06
CA LYS A 165 13.18 -13.76 12.74
C LYS A 165 11.93 -13.82 11.86
N ALA A 166 12.05 -13.56 10.54
CA ALA A 166 10.94 -13.67 9.61
C ALA A 166 10.48 -15.12 9.44
N ILE A 167 11.42 -16.07 9.31
CA ILE A 167 11.11 -17.51 9.26
C ILE A 167 10.34 -17.93 10.51
N LYS A 168 10.86 -17.63 11.72
CA LYS A 168 10.19 -17.94 12.99
C LYS A 168 8.80 -17.31 13.08
N HIS A 169 8.62 -16.11 12.54
CA HIS A 169 7.30 -15.47 12.49
C HIS A 169 6.31 -16.25 11.61
N TYR A 170 6.74 -16.72 10.43
CA TYR A 170 5.91 -17.52 9.55
C TYR A 170 5.62 -18.91 10.14
N GLU A 171 6.61 -19.56 10.74
CA GLU A 171 6.46 -20.82 11.48
C GLU A 171 5.48 -20.70 12.66
N SER A 172 5.56 -19.60 13.40
CA SER A 172 4.60 -19.32 14.49
C SER A 172 3.17 -19.11 13.96
N ARG A 173 3.01 -18.51 12.79
CA ARG A 173 1.70 -18.38 12.14
C ARG A 173 1.14 -19.74 11.72
N LEU A 174 1.96 -20.61 11.15
CA LEU A 174 1.58 -21.98 10.83
C LEU A 174 1.12 -22.75 12.09
N ALA A 175 1.90 -22.67 13.17
CA ALA A 175 1.57 -23.34 14.43
C ALA A 175 0.27 -22.83 15.06
N ASN A 176 0.05 -21.50 15.08
CA ASN A 176 -1.16 -20.89 15.59
C ASN A 176 -2.40 -21.30 14.79
N GLN A 177 -2.27 -21.49 13.49
CA GLN A 177 -3.38 -21.94 12.65
C GLN A 177 -3.73 -23.40 12.88
N ALA A 178 -2.75 -24.26 13.09
CA ALA A 178 -2.99 -25.66 13.44
C ALA A 178 -3.83 -25.77 14.73
N SER A 179 -3.65 -24.83 15.67
CA SER A 179 -4.45 -24.78 16.92
C SER A 179 -5.89 -24.27 16.71
N MET A 180 -6.12 -23.42 15.69
CA MET A 180 -7.44 -22.87 15.34
C MET A 180 -8.27 -23.79 14.43
N GLN A 181 -7.73 -24.91 13.98
CA GLN A 181 -8.38 -25.84 13.06
C GLN A 181 -9.72 -26.40 13.56
N LYS A 182 -9.94 -26.44 14.86
CA LYS A 182 -11.19 -27.00 15.44
C LYS A 182 -12.42 -26.16 15.12
N ASP A 183 -12.27 -24.84 14.99
CA ASP A 183 -13.39 -23.91 14.75
C ASP A 183 -13.53 -23.48 13.28
N ALA A 184 -12.56 -23.84 12.43
CA ALA A 184 -12.44 -23.29 11.07
C ALA A 184 -13.25 -24.06 10.00
N ARG A 185 -13.81 -25.23 10.30
CA ARG A 185 -14.48 -26.09 9.30
C ARG A 185 -15.79 -25.52 8.76
N GLU A 186 -16.37 -24.54 9.44
CA GLU A 186 -17.65 -23.91 9.05
C GLU A 186 -17.50 -22.45 8.59
N THR A 187 -16.28 -21.94 8.49
CA THR A 187 -16.04 -20.52 8.15
C THR A 187 -15.84 -20.36 6.65
N ILE A 188 -16.63 -19.49 6.03
CA ILE A 188 -16.40 -19.07 4.64
C ILE A 188 -15.07 -18.32 4.56
N VAL A 189 -14.19 -18.80 3.69
CA VAL A 189 -12.84 -18.27 3.49
C VAL A 189 -12.73 -17.50 2.17
N TRP A 190 -11.64 -16.76 2.01
CA TRP A 190 -11.37 -15.91 0.85
C TRP A 190 -11.59 -16.61 -0.50
N GLU A 191 -11.14 -17.84 -0.60
CA GLU A 191 -11.24 -18.69 -1.80
C GLU A 191 -12.69 -19.02 -2.19
N MET A 192 -13.60 -18.98 -1.22
CA MET A 192 -15.03 -19.31 -1.42
C MET A 192 -15.89 -18.10 -1.78
N LEU A 193 -15.33 -16.89 -1.75
CA LEU A 193 -16.08 -15.65 -2.00
C LEU A 193 -16.48 -15.47 -3.47
N GLY A 194 -15.89 -16.25 -4.38
CA GLY A 194 -16.16 -16.15 -5.82
C GLY A 194 -15.68 -14.84 -6.44
N LEU A 195 -14.60 -14.27 -5.90
CA LEU A 195 -14.01 -13.03 -6.37
C LEU A 195 -12.98 -13.33 -7.47
N ASP A 196 -13.09 -12.63 -8.58
CA ASP A 196 -12.16 -12.70 -9.70
C ASP A 196 -11.51 -11.34 -10.04
N MET A 197 -11.85 -10.30 -9.27
CA MET A 197 -11.15 -9.03 -9.30
C MET A 197 -10.99 -8.44 -7.90
N LEU A 198 -9.79 -7.97 -7.59
CA LEU A 198 -9.47 -7.22 -6.38
C LEU A 198 -8.93 -5.84 -6.79
N LEU A 199 -9.63 -4.80 -6.41
CA LEU A 199 -9.23 -3.41 -6.59
C LEU A 199 -8.98 -2.76 -5.23
N VAL A 200 -7.86 -2.03 -5.11
CA VAL A 200 -7.44 -1.44 -3.84
C VAL A 200 -7.16 0.04 -4.02
N ASP A 201 -7.96 0.86 -3.38
CA ASP A 201 -7.75 2.30 -3.34
C ASP A 201 -6.73 2.69 -2.27
N GLU A 202 -6.03 3.80 -2.48
CA GLU A 202 -4.90 4.27 -1.67
C GLU A 202 -3.86 3.15 -1.42
N PHE A 203 -3.45 2.52 -2.53
CA PHE A 203 -2.57 1.34 -2.51
C PHE A 203 -1.23 1.58 -1.80
N HIS A 204 -0.77 2.82 -1.72
CA HIS A 204 0.44 3.20 -0.97
C HIS A 204 0.42 2.73 0.51
N ALA A 205 -0.76 2.44 1.06
CA ALA A 205 -0.91 1.89 2.41
C ALA A 205 -0.29 0.49 2.59
N TYR A 206 0.01 -0.23 1.51
CA TYR A 206 0.50 -1.62 1.49
C TYR A 206 1.97 -1.74 1.06
N LYS A 207 2.68 -0.65 0.87
CA LYS A 207 4.05 -0.61 0.38
C LYS A 207 5.11 -1.21 1.34
N ASN A 208 4.78 -1.37 2.62
CA ASN A 208 5.68 -1.91 3.64
C ASN A 208 5.65 -3.45 3.70
N LEU A 209 5.69 -4.11 2.54
CA LEU A 209 5.79 -5.55 2.45
C LEU A 209 7.23 -5.99 2.75
N PHE A 210 7.38 -6.93 3.69
CA PHE A 210 8.69 -7.46 4.05
C PHE A 210 9.38 -8.15 2.87
N PHE A 211 10.68 -7.96 2.77
CA PHE A 211 11.59 -8.71 1.90
C PHE A 211 12.94 -8.94 2.60
N PRO A 212 13.58 -10.09 2.36
CA PRO A 212 14.91 -10.37 2.88
C PRO A 212 15.97 -9.56 2.13
N THR A 213 17.01 -9.10 2.82
CA THR A 213 18.16 -8.43 2.21
C THR A 213 19.42 -8.60 3.05
N LYS A 214 20.58 -8.68 2.37
CA LYS A 214 21.90 -8.63 3.00
C LYS A 214 22.33 -7.21 3.40
N MET A 215 21.64 -6.20 2.87
CA MET A 215 21.98 -4.79 3.07
C MET A 215 21.66 -4.37 4.50
N SER A 216 22.58 -4.64 5.42
CA SER A 216 22.52 -4.09 6.77
C SER A 216 23.05 -2.65 6.76
N ARG A 217 22.44 -1.74 7.55
CA ARG A 217 22.84 -0.33 7.71
C ARG A 217 22.58 0.58 6.49
N VAL A 218 21.67 0.20 5.59
CA VAL A 218 21.19 1.08 4.52
C VAL A 218 19.92 1.75 5.00
N ALA A 219 19.95 3.07 5.15
CA ALA A 219 18.80 3.85 5.59
C ALA A 219 17.68 3.80 4.53
N GLY A 220 16.43 3.74 5.01
CA GLY A 220 15.25 3.71 4.14
C GLY A 220 14.83 2.32 3.67
N LEU A 221 15.56 1.26 4.02
CA LEU A 221 15.05 -0.10 3.86
C LEU A 221 14.12 -0.41 5.03
N ALA A 222 12.81 -0.38 4.77
CA ALA A 222 11.81 -0.71 5.79
C ALA A 222 11.84 -2.21 6.06
N ASN A 223 12.39 -2.60 7.22
CA ASN A 223 12.36 -3.97 7.72
C ASN A 223 11.11 -4.25 8.56
N THR A 224 10.02 -3.54 8.28
CA THR A 224 8.77 -3.72 8.99
C THR A 224 7.98 -4.88 8.38
N ASN A 225 7.71 -5.89 9.18
CA ASN A 225 6.82 -6.98 8.78
C ASN A 225 5.35 -6.52 8.98
N SER A 226 4.85 -5.71 8.05
CA SER A 226 3.48 -5.22 8.09
C SER A 226 2.50 -6.36 7.84
N GLN A 227 1.74 -6.71 8.89
CA GLN A 227 0.67 -7.72 8.81
C GLN A 227 -0.34 -7.39 7.71
N ARG A 228 -0.68 -6.11 7.56
CA ARG A 228 -1.63 -5.63 6.54
C ARG A 228 -1.09 -5.82 5.12
N ALA A 229 0.18 -5.48 4.90
CA ALA A 229 0.81 -5.65 3.58
C ALA A 229 0.95 -7.14 3.23
N PHE A 230 1.32 -7.96 4.19
CA PHE A 230 1.43 -9.40 4.00
C PHE A 230 0.07 -10.05 3.68
N ASP A 231 -0.99 -9.71 4.39
CA ASP A 231 -2.34 -10.21 4.14
C ASP A 231 -2.86 -9.79 2.74
N MET A 232 -2.62 -8.55 2.35
CA MET A 232 -2.91 -8.07 0.99
C MET A 232 -2.12 -8.84 -0.06
N PHE A 233 -0.85 -9.14 0.20
CA PHE A 233 0.00 -9.87 -0.73
C PHE A 233 -0.50 -11.28 -0.98
N ILE A 234 -0.87 -12.03 0.06
CA ILE A 234 -1.44 -13.36 -0.08
C ILE A 234 -2.70 -13.32 -0.95
N LYS A 235 -3.66 -12.46 -0.61
CA LYS A 235 -4.95 -12.36 -1.29
C LYS A 235 -4.80 -11.91 -2.75
N SER A 236 -3.90 -10.97 -3.02
CA SER A 236 -3.60 -10.53 -4.39
C SER A 236 -2.94 -11.64 -5.21
N ARG A 237 -2.01 -12.39 -4.62
CA ARG A 237 -1.39 -13.54 -5.29
C ARG A 237 -2.41 -14.63 -5.61
N PHE A 238 -3.32 -14.93 -4.67
CA PHE A 238 -4.39 -15.88 -4.92
C PHE A 238 -5.25 -15.47 -6.14
N ILE A 239 -5.71 -14.23 -6.19
CA ILE A 239 -6.49 -13.70 -7.33
C ILE A 239 -5.72 -13.84 -8.64
N GLN A 240 -4.46 -13.42 -8.67
CA GLN A 240 -3.61 -13.46 -9.87
C GLN A 240 -3.31 -14.90 -10.33
N GLN A 241 -3.03 -15.82 -9.41
CA GLN A 241 -2.74 -17.23 -9.72
C GLN A 241 -3.95 -17.95 -10.30
N ASN A 242 -5.17 -17.54 -9.90
CA ASN A 242 -6.42 -18.07 -10.45
C ASN A 242 -6.90 -17.30 -11.70
N GLY A 243 -6.04 -16.53 -12.33
CA GLY A 243 -6.34 -15.82 -13.58
C GLY A 243 -7.21 -14.59 -13.41
N GLY A 244 -7.48 -14.19 -12.15
CA GLY A 244 -8.22 -12.96 -11.83
C GLY A 244 -7.41 -11.69 -12.04
N ARG A 245 -8.02 -10.55 -11.69
CA ARG A 245 -7.47 -9.21 -11.91
C ARG A 245 -7.10 -8.54 -10.59
N PHE A 246 -5.95 -7.88 -10.58
CA PHE A 246 -5.48 -7.11 -9.43
C PHE A 246 -5.17 -5.67 -9.83
N VAL A 247 -5.90 -4.73 -9.24
CA VAL A 247 -5.78 -3.30 -9.55
C VAL A 247 -5.47 -2.52 -8.29
N GLY A 248 -4.42 -1.71 -8.33
CA GLY A 248 -4.12 -0.72 -7.30
C GLY A 248 -4.39 0.69 -7.80
N ILE A 249 -4.84 1.55 -6.91
CA ILE A 249 -5.05 2.98 -7.19
C ILE A 249 -4.27 3.79 -6.16
N THR A 250 -3.50 4.76 -6.61
CA THR A 250 -2.82 5.72 -5.72
C THR A 250 -2.38 6.95 -6.47
N ALA A 251 -2.31 8.09 -5.80
CA ALA A 251 -1.66 9.28 -6.35
C ALA A 251 -0.15 9.31 -6.09
N THR A 252 0.33 8.51 -5.13
CA THR A 252 1.72 8.53 -4.65
C THR A 252 2.32 7.12 -4.63
N PRO A 253 2.66 6.55 -5.79
CA PRO A 253 3.13 5.17 -5.89
C PRO A 253 4.47 4.96 -5.15
N VAL A 254 5.37 5.92 -5.24
CA VAL A 254 6.69 5.90 -4.59
C VAL A 254 6.88 7.22 -3.85
N THR A 255 7.18 7.17 -2.55
CA THR A 255 7.28 8.37 -1.71
C THR A 255 8.60 8.49 -0.96
N ASN A 256 9.12 7.40 -0.42
CA ASN A 256 10.21 7.46 0.55
C ASN A 256 11.49 6.76 0.09
N THR A 257 11.38 5.61 -0.54
CA THR A 257 12.55 4.79 -0.88
C THR A 257 12.42 4.09 -2.22
N LEU A 258 13.57 3.82 -2.85
CA LEU A 258 13.63 3.03 -4.08
C LEU A 258 13.10 1.59 -3.91
N ALA A 259 13.18 1.07 -2.69
CA ALA A 259 12.66 -0.26 -2.36
C ALA A 259 11.13 -0.38 -2.52
N GLU A 260 10.41 0.74 -2.47
CA GLU A 260 8.96 0.75 -2.73
C GLU A 260 8.65 0.30 -4.17
N VAL A 261 9.52 0.62 -5.13
CA VAL A 261 9.39 0.16 -6.53
C VAL A 261 9.46 -1.36 -6.61
N PHE A 262 10.43 -1.97 -5.92
CA PHE A 262 10.54 -3.43 -5.83
C PHE A 262 9.28 -4.05 -5.22
N THR A 263 8.75 -3.45 -4.16
CA THR A 263 7.51 -3.91 -3.52
C THR A 263 6.32 -3.84 -4.48
N LEU A 264 6.18 -2.75 -5.24
CA LEU A 264 5.15 -2.64 -6.27
C LEU A 264 5.28 -3.73 -7.34
N GLN A 265 6.49 -3.98 -7.84
CA GLN A 265 6.73 -5.06 -8.79
C GLN A 265 6.38 -6.43 -8.20
N ARG A 266 6.63 -6.68 -6.92
CA ARG A 266 6.19 -7.92 -6.26
C ARG A 266 4.67 -8.10 -6.27
N TYR A 267 3.91 -7.02 -6.09
CA TYR A 267 2.44 -7.08 -6.15
C TYR A 267 1.92 -7.25 -7.57
N PHE A 268 2.43 -6.49 -8.52
CA PHE A 268 1.83 -6.37 -9.85
C PHE A 268 2.53 -7.17 -10.95
N GLN A 269 3.79 -7.56 -10.75
CA GLN A 269 4.66 -8.12 -11.79
C GLN A 269 5.47 -9.34 -11.28
N TYR A 270 4.95 -10.07 -10.31
CA TYR A 270 5.71 -11.12 -9.62
C TYR A 270 6.23 -12.21 -10.59
N SER A 271 5.41 -12.68 -11.53
CA SER A 271 5.81 -13.69 -12.51
C SER A 271 6.92 -13.22 -13.45
N THR A 272 6.96 -11.93 -13.77
CA THR A 272 8.06 -11.34 -14.54
C THR A 272 9.35 -11.30 -13.71
N LEU A 273 9.26 -10.94 -12.42
CA LEU A 273 10.41 -11.01 -11.52
C LEU A 273 10.93 -12.44 -11.38
N GLU A 274 10.06 -13.46 -11.34
CA GLU A 274 10.48 -14.87 -11.32
C GLU A 274 11.25 -15.24 -12.58
N LYS A 275 10.73 -14.91 -13.75
CA LYS A 275 11.38 -15.19 -15.05
C LYS A 275 12.77 -14.52 -15.18
N LEU A 276 12.92 -13.35 -14.58
CA LEU A 276 14.17 -12.57 -14.61
C LEU A 276 15.15 -12.93 -13.47
N GLY A 277 14.76 -13.81 -12.52
CA GLY A 277 15.57 -14.13 -11.35
C GLY A 277 15.66 -12.98 -10.33
N LEU A 278 14.69 -12.05 -10.35
CA LEU A 278 14.69 -10.83 -9.55
C LEU A 278 13.65 -10.84 -8.40
N THR A 279 13.23 -12.01 -7.94
CA THR A 279 12.27 -12.15 -6.83
C THR A 279 12.82 -11.71 -5.48
N HIS A 280 14.15 -11.67 -5.35
CA HIS A 280 14.85 -11.19 -4.17
C HIS A 280 15.33 -9.74 -4.35
N PHE A 281 15.33 -8.99 -3.26
CA PHE A 281 15.68 -7.57 -3.30
C PHE A 281 17.12 -7.31 -3.71
N ASP A 282 18.09 -8.11 -3.24
CA ASP A 282 19.51 -7.83 -3.48
C ASP A 282 19.91 -7.92 -4.96
N PRO A 283 19.51 -8.96 -5.74
CA PRO A 283 19.71 -8.97 -7.19
C PRO A 283 19.01 -7.79 -7.90
N TRP A 284 17.78 -7.46 -7.49
CA TRP A 284 17.05 -6.33 -8.04
C TRP A 284 17.76 -5.01 -7.76
N ALA A 285 18.17 -4.78 -6.51
CA ALA A 285 18.88 -3.57 -6.11
C ALA A 285 20.24 -3.42 -6.80
N LYS A 286 20.95 -4.54 -7.02
CA LYS A 286 22.21 -4.53 -7.80
C LYS A 286 22.03 -4.04 -9.23
N LEU A 287 20.86 -4.31 -9.84
CA LEU A 287 20.57 -3.88 -11.21
C LEU A 287 20.02 -2.46 -11.28
N PHE A 288 19.19 -2.05 -10.32
CA PHE A 288 18.38 -0.84 -10.46
C PHE A 288 18.62 0.22 -9.41
N ALA A 289 19.45 -0.02 -8.39
CA ALA A 289 19.68 0.92 -7.31
C ALA A 289 21.17 1.11 -7.00
N GLN A 290 21.56 2.34 -6.70
CA GLN A 290 22.89 2.66 -6.25
C GLN A 290 22.85 3.21 -4.83
N ALA A 291 23.66 2.63 -3.96
CA ALA A 291 23.88 3.12 -2.61
C ALA A 291 24.82 4.33 -2.66
N VAL A 292 24.43 5.39 -1.97
CA VAL A 292 25.21 6.64 -1.86
C VAL A 292 25.35 6.99 -0.38
N ALA A 293 26.56 7.37 0.00
CA ALA A 293 26.84 7.95 1.31
C ALA A 293 26.46 9.43 1.29
N LEU A 294 25.49 9.82 2.11
CA LEU A 294 25.00 11.19 2.20
C LEU A 294 25.18 11.74 3.63
N PRO A 295 25.68 12.97 3.80
CA PRO A 295 25.64 13.64 5.09
C PRO A 295 24.18 14.01 5.43
N GLU A 296 23.71 13.57 6.55
CA GLU A 296 22.38 13.91 7.10
C GLU A 296 22.55 14.61 8.43
N MET A 297 21.71 15.61 8.70
CA MET A 297 21.68 16.25 10.02
C MET A 297 21.34 15.21 11.09
N SER A 298 22.09 15.25 12.16
CA SER A 298 21.77 14.43 13.33
C SER A 298 20.41 14.88 13.92
N PRO A 299 19.51 13.95 14.28
CA PRO A 299 18.23 14.30 14.88
C PRO A 299 18.35 15.13 16.16
N GLU A 300 19.51 15.06 16.81
CA GLU A 300 19.83 15.80 18.03
C GLU A 300 20.26 17.25 17.76
N GLY A 301 20.34 17.69 16.49
CA GLY A 301 20.71 19.06 16.12
C GLY A 301 22.21 19.38 16.24
N GLY A 302 23.07 18.44 16.65
CA GLY A 302 24.47 18.69 17.00
C GLY A 302 25.53 18.35 15.94
N GLY A 303 25.15 18.14 14.66
CA GLY A 303 26.13 17.82 13.63
C GLY A 303 25.58 16.99 12.46
N PHE A 304 26.50 16.53 11.61
CA PHE A 304 26.18 15.66 10.47
C PHE A 304 26.65 14.22 10.74
N ARG A 305 25.86 13.25 10.28
CA ARG A 305 26.27 11.86 10.22
C ARG A 305 26.22 11.38 8.77
N ILE A 306 27.13 10.49 8.40
CA ILE A 306 27.12 9.87 7.07
C ILE A 306 26.20 8.66 7.14
N ASN A 307 25.11 8.68 6.38
CA ASN A 307 24.22 7.55 6.19
C ASN A 307 24.34 7.03 4.77
N ILE A 308 24.38 5.71 4.63
CA ILE A 308 24.29 5.04 3.34
C ILE A 308 22.80 4.86 3.02
N ARG A 309 22.38 5.37 1.86
CA ARG A 309 21.02 5.19 1.32
C ARG A 309 21.06 4.67 -0.10
N LEU A 310 20.02 3.93 -0.48
CA LEU A 310 19.71 3.72 -1.89
C LEU A 310 19.10 5.03 -2.42
N ALA A 311 19.92 5.87 -3.06
CA ALA A 311 19.53 7.22 -3.40
C ALA A 311 19.37 7.45 -4.91
N LYS A 312 19.91 6.59 -5.74
CA LYS A 312 19.87 6.75 -7.19
C LYS A 312 19.35 5.50 -7.87
N PHE A 313 18.46 5.68 -8.86
CA PHE A 313 18.16 4.63 -9.82
C PHE A 313 19.28 4.51 -10.85
N VAL A 314 19.59 3.28 -11.23
CA VAL A 314 20.44 2.93 -12.35
C VAL A 314 19.65 2.07 -13.33
N ASN A 315 20.11 1.93 -14.58
CA ASN A 315 19.38 1.24 -15.64
C ASN A 315 17.92 1.70 -15.76
N VAL A 316 17.74 3.02 -15.73
CA VAL A 316 16.43 3.66 -15.70
C VAL A 316 15.57 3.30 -16.92
N PRO A 317 16.08 3.20 -18.16
CA PRO A 317 15.28 2.80 -19.32
C PRO A 317 14.65 1.42 -19.15
N GLU A 318 15.43 0.43 -18.69
CA GLU A 318 14.99 -0.93 -18.46
C GLU A 318 13.96 -1.00 -17.33
N LEU A 319 14.22 -0.30 -16.23
CA LEU A 319 13.28 -0.21 -15.11
C LEU A 319 11.98 0.47 -15.53
N SER A 320 12.04 1.55 -16.29
CA SER A 320 10.87 2.24 -16.83
C SER A 320 10.05 1.33 -17.75
N THR A 321 10.71 0.55 -18.60
CA THR A 321 10.04 -0.43 -19.46
C THR A 321 9.31 -1.50 -18.64
N LEU A 322 9.94 -2.02 -17.59
CA LEU A 322 9.29 -2.97 -16.69
C LEU A 322 8.09 -2.33 -15.95
N LEU A 323 8.25 -1.12 -15.46
CA LEU A 323 7.18 -0.41 -14.73
C LEU A 323 6.00 -0.08 -15.63
N SER A 324 6.24 0.35 -16.88
CA SER A 324 5.19 0.71 -17.83
C SER A 324 4.27 -0.46 -18.18
N GLN A 325 4.71 -1.71 -17.99
CA GLN A 325 3.89 -2.89 -18.20
C GLN A 325 2.71 -2.99 -17.24
N PHE A 326 2.82 -2.47 -16.02
CA PHE A 326 1.74 -2.53 -15.05
C PHE A 326 1.35 -1.17 -14.45
N CYS A 327 2.20 -0.17 -14.49
CA CYS A 327 1.96 1.13 -13.88
C CYS A 327 1.61 2.17 -14.94
N GLU A 328 0.52 2.88 -14.73
CA GLU A 328 0.12 4.06 -15.49
C GLU A 328 0.20 5.29 -14.59
N ALA A 329 1.23 6.07 -14.79
CA ALA A 329 1.44 7.32 -14.05
C ALA A 329 0.96 8.50 -14.90
N LEU A 330 0.04 9.30 -14.34
CA LEU A 330 -0.52 10.45 -15.03
C LEU A 330 -0.57 11.67 -14.11
N LYS A 331 0.03 12.76 -14.58
CA LYS A 331 0.02 14.06 -13.92
C LYS A 331 -0.96 15.01 -14.60
N TRP A 332 -1.38 16.04 -13.86
CA TRP A 332 -2.28 17.05 -14.40
C TRP A 332 -1.74 17.75 -15.65
N GLU A 333 -0.44 18.02 -15.69
CA GLU A 333 0.19 18.69 -16.83
C GLU A 333 0.13 17.87 -18.13
N GLN A 334 -0.06 16.56 -18.02
CA GLN A 334 -0.15 15.63 -19.14
C GLN A 334 -1.59 15.48 -19.67
N VAL A 335 -2.58 15.91 -18.88
CA VAL A 335 -3.99 15.82 -19.27
C VAL A 335 -4.36 17.06 -20.08
N GLN A 336 -4.77 16.85 -21.35
CA GLN A 336 -5.30 17.93 -22.19
C GLN A 336 -6.61 18.45 -21.60
N THR A 337 -6.56 19.57 -20.89
CA THR A 337 -7.68 20.10 -20.13
C THR A 337 -8.30 21.31 -20.79
N GLY A 338 -9.15 21.12 -21.78
CA GLY A 338 -9.99 22.24 -22.23
C GLY A 338 -11.06 22.68 -21.22
N THR A 339 -11.44 21.81 -20.26
CA THR A 339 -12.62 21.99 -19.40
C THR A 339 -12.36 22.01 -17.89
N ILE A 340 -11.18 21.58 -17.42
CA ILE A 340 -10.88 21.55 -15.98
C ILE A 340 -9.88 22.65 -15.64
N ARG A 341 -10.33 23.60 -14.84
CA ARG A 341 -9.44 24.60 -14.24
C ARG A 341 -9.10 24.14 -12.81
N ARG A 342 -7.81 23.95 -12.51
CA ARG A 342 -7.33 23.92 -11.14
C ARG A 342 -7.59 25.31 -10.51
N PRO A 343 -7.95 25.37 -9.23
CA PRO A 343 -7.89 26.63 -8.51
C PRO A 343 -6.48 27.22 -8.68
N ALA A 344 -6.39 28.47 -9.14
CA ALA A 344 -5.11 29.14 -9.25
C ALA A 344 -4.56 29.42 -7.85
N LEU A 345 -3.29 29.13 -7.65
CA LEU A 345 -2.61 29.57 -6.43
C LEU A 345 -2.43 31.09 -6.49
N HIS A 346 -2.59 31.75 -5.36
CA HIS A 346 -2.23 33.15 -5.25
C HIS A 346 -0.74 33.33 -5.59
N GLN A 347 -0.40 34.17 -6.57
CA GLN A 347 0.97 34.37 -7.06
C GLN A 347 1.67 33.12 -7.61
N GLU A 348 0.94 32.09 -8.06
CA GLU A 348 1.46 30.84 -8.64
C GLU A 348 2.41 30.02 -7.74
N ARG A 349 2.50 30.35 -6.48
CA ARG A 349 3.34 29.63 -5.50
C ARG A 349 2.71 29.61 -4.12
N PRO A 350 3.08 28.62 -3.29
CA PRO A 350 2.66 28.60 -1.89
C PRO A 350 3.15 29.84 -1.15
N LEU A 351 2.28 30.42 -0.32
CA LEU A 351 2.67 31.45 0.63
C LEU A 351 3.40 30.77 1.81
N ILE A 352 4.66 31.13 2.01
CA ILE A 352 5.42 30.69 3.19
C ILE A 352 5.20 31.75 4.27
N VAL A 353 4.56 31.35 5.37
CA VAL A 353 4.37 32.19 6.54
C VAL A 353 5.37 31.73 7.61
N GLU A 354 6.35 32.55 7.89
CA GLU A 354 7.31 32.33 8.96
C GLU A 354 6.83 33.03 10.22
N LEU A 355 6.70 32.27 11.30
CA LEU A 355 6.39 32.80 12.61
C LEU A 355 7.61 32.62 13.53
N PRO A 356 7.92 33.62 14.39
CA PRO A 356 8.97 33.44 15.38
C PRO A 356 8.58 32.32 16.37
N SER A 357 9.58 31.54 16.79
CA SER A 357 9.36 30.57 17.86
C SER A 357 9.04 31.27 19.17
N THR A 358 8.24 30.61 20.02
CA THR A 358 8.03 31.10 21.36
C THR A 358 9.11 30.55 22.30
N PRO A 359 9.44 31.26 23.42
CA PRO A 359 10.41 30.78 24.39
C PRO A 359 10.07 29.35 24.89
N GLU A 360 8.79 29.07 25.14
CA GLU A 360 8.33 27.75 25.60
C GLU A 360 8.59 26.65 24.57
N LEU A 361 8.47 26.97 23.27
CA LEU A 361 8.78 26.01 22.20
C LEU A 361 10.29 25.78 22.12
N GLU A 362 11.12 26.80 22.28
CA GLU A 362 12.58 26.70 22.25
C GLU A 362 13.09 25.85 23.41
N ASP A 363 12.59 26.11 24.63
CA ASP A 363 12.93 25.31 25.81
C ASP A 363 12.53 23.84 25.65
N TYR A 364 11.33 23.59 25.11
CA TYR A 364 10.86 22.24 24.89
C TYR A 364 11.66 21.50 23.79
N ILE A 365 12.07 22.18 22.74
CA ILE A 365 12.94 21.60 21.71
C ILE A 365 14.30 21.23 22.30
N ALA A 366 14.86 22.06 23.20
CA ALA A 366 16.08 21.75 23.92
C ALA A 366 15.94 20.50 24.80
N GLU A 367 14.85 20.38 25.54
CA GLU A 367 14.51 19.16 26.31
C GLU A 367 14.42 17.92 25.41
N LEU A 368 13.74 18.01 24.27
CA LEU A 368 13.65 16.89 23.33
C LEU A 368 15.03 16.48 22.77
N ALA A 369 15.94 17.43 22.54
CA ALA A 369 17.29 17.16 22.08
C ALA A 369 18.13 16.44 23.16
N GLU A 370 17.99 16.83 24.43
CA GLU A 370 18.64 16.15 25.55
C GLU A 370 18.10 14.71 25.70
N ARG A 371 16.79 14.51 25.63
CA ARG A 371 16.16 13.19 25.68
C ARG A 371 16.61 12.31 24.51
N ALA A 372 16.70 12.86 23.30
CA ALA A 372 17.19 12.14 22.13
C ALA A 372 18.64 11.67 22.32
N THR A 373 19.47 12.53 22.93
CA THR A 373 20.86 12.20 23.29
C THR A 373 20.93 11.08 24.33
N ALA A 374 20.09 11.11 25.36
CA ALA A 374 20.01 10.08 26.40
C ALA A 374 19.59 8.73 25.82
N VAL A 375 18.58 8.70 24.95
CA VAL A 375 18.14 7.49 24.22
C VAL A 375 19.28 6.92 23.36
N ARG A 376 20.01 7.77 22.66
CA ARG A 376 21.14 7.38 21.82
C ARG A 376 22.28 6.76 22.63
N ASN A 377 22.58 7.33 23.78
CA ASN A 377 23.65 6.86 24.67
C ASN A 377 23.21 5.61 25.46
N GLY A 378 21.96 5.17 25.32
CA GLY A 378 21.44 3.99 26.04
C GLY A 378 21.28 4.21 27.53
N THR A 379 21.23 5.47 27.98
CA THR A 379 21.08 5.83 29.42
C THR A 379 19.63 5.73 29.90
N VAL A 380 18.68 5.61 28.97
CA VAL A 380 17.23 5.48 29.24
C VAL A 380 16.71 4.22 28.57
N SER A 381 15.88 3.44 29.31
CA SER A 381 15.23 2.25 28.79
C SER A 381 14.21 2.65 27.67
N PRO A 382 14.14 1.91 26.55
CA PRO A 382 13.17 2.16 25.46
C PRO A 382 11.71 2.14 25.89
N GLU A 383 11.38 1.52 27.02
CA GLU A 383 10.03 1.50 27.61
C GLU A 383 9.63 2.85 28.20
N PHE A 384 10.60 3.59 28.77
CA PHE A 384 10.35 4.90 29.38
C PHE A 384 10.41 6.02 28.34
N ASP A 385 11.44 6.01 27.47
CA ASP A 385 11.59 6.99 26.40
C ASP A 385 12.26 6.39 25.17
N ASN A 386 11.89 6.87 23.99
CA ASN A 386 12.41 6.39 22.72
C ASN A 386 12.22 7.44 21.61
N MET A 387 12.98 7.29 20.52
CA MET A 387 12.93 8.25 19.40
C MET A 387 11.54 8.42 18.78
N LEU A 388 10.68 7.39 18.81
CA LEU A 388 9.31 7.48 18.28
C LEU A 388 8.46 8.43 19.14
N LYS A 389 8.56 8.31 20.46
CA LYS A 389 7.87 9.19 21.43
C LYS A 389 8.35 10.62 21.26
N ILE A 390 9.66 10.85 21.28
CA ILE A 390 10.30 12.16 21.12
C ILE A 390 9.86 12.81 19.80
N THR A 391 9.91 12.08 18.67
CA THR A 391 9.48 12.59 17.37
C THR A 391 7.99 12.93 17.33
N SER A 392 7.16 12.11 18.00
CA SER A 392 5.71 12.35 18.08
C SER A 392 5.41 13.61 18.88
N GLU A 393 6.10 13.80 20.00
CA GLU A 393 5.96 15.00 20.86
C GLU A 393 6.47 16.25 20.14
N GLY A 394 7.60 16.17 19.44
CA GLY A 394 8.12 17.27 18.62
C GLY A 394 7.14 17.71 17.52
N ARG A 395 6.46 16.75 16.86
CA ARG A 395 5.41 17.09 15.88
C ARG A 395 4.21 17.78 16.52
N LYS A 396 3.82 17.38 17.71
CA LYS A 396 2.73 18.03 18.46
C LYS A 396 3.13 19.44 18.87
N ALA A 397 4.36 19.62 19.40
CA ALA A 397 4.90 20.92 19.76
C ALA A 397 4.92 21.89 18.56
N ALA A 398 5.34 21.41 17.40
CA ALA A 398 5.40 22.20 16.17
C ALA A 398 4.02 22.62 15.64
N LEU A 399 2.96 21.87 16.00
CA LEU A 399 1.58 22.23 15.66
C LEU A 399 0.98 23.18 16.68
N ASP A 400 1.05 22.81 17.95
CA ASP A 400 0.52 23.56 19.07
C ASP A 400 1.02 22.99 20.39
N MET A 401 1.69 23.79 21.20
CA MET A 401 2.21 23.39 22.51
C MET A 401 1.12 22.88 23.48
N ARG A 402 -0.12 23.30 23.29
CA ARG A 402 -1.28 22.81 24.08
C ARG A 402 -1.59 21.33 23.85
N LEU A 403 -1.14 20.75 22.74
CA LEU A 403 -1.25 19.28 22.51
C LEU A 403 -0.38 18.46 23.45
N LEU A 404 0.58 19.10 24.12
CA LEU A 404 1.48 18.49 25.10
C LEU A 404 1.14 18.95 26.54
N ASN A 405 0.72 20.18 26.69
CA ASN A 405 0.40 20.77 27.98
C ASN A 405 -0.95 21.49 27.91
N HIS A 406 -2.01 20.83 28.41
CA HIS A 406 -3.39 21.34 28.41
C HIS A 406 -3.60 22.55 29.34
N LEU A 407 -2.58 22.95 30.12
CA LEU A 407 -2.64 24.10 31.03
C LEU A 407 -2.22 25.41 30.37
N LEU A 408 -1.74 25.37 29.12
CA LEU A 408 -1.41 26.58 28.38
C LEU A 408 -2.69 27.33 27.95
N PRO A 409 -2.75 28.68 28.09
CA PRO A 409 -3.93 29.45 27.73
C PRO A 409 -4.24 29.36 26.25
N ALA A 410 -5.53 29.46 25.91
CA ALA A 410 -5.94 29.68 24.53
C ALA A 410 -5.55 31.11 24.10
N TRP A 411 -4.99 31.22 22.90
CA TRP A 411 -4.69 32.52 22.29
C TRP A 411 -5.98 33.26 21.94
#